data_37dbb7d99507a0234c7534087eeace8d
#
_entry.id   37dbb7d99507a0234c7534087eeace8d
#
_cell.length_a   1.000
_cell.length_b   1.000
_cell.length_c   1.000
_cell.angle_alpha   90.00
_cell.angle_beta   90.00
_cell.angle_gamma   90.00
#
_symmetry.space_group_name_H-M   'P 1'
#
loop_
_entity.id
_entity.type
_entity.pdbx_description
1 polymer ?
#
loop_
_entity_poly.entity_id
_entity_poly.type
_entity_poly.pdbx_seq_one_letter_code
_entity_poly.pdbx_strand_id
1 'polypeptide(L)'
;TQVTGLQKGADIVIATPGRLLSQMNIYDIDFSGVKYFVLDEADRMLDMGFYDDIMTIVNKLPKDRQTIMFSATMPTNIRKMAKAIMQHPVEVQIAISRPPESINQRAADIYETQKNDYLKLLLKERGLKKVIIFVGKKQKVKELTRALRANHIDARAMHSDLEQKERDEVMLDFRNGKVDVLVATDIVSRGIDVDDIPLVINYDVPRDAEDYVHRIGRTARAENKGEAITLVSPEDKRFFNKIERFLQKTIDRVPLPAELGAAPDSSVCS
;
A
#
# COMPACT_ATOMS: atom_id res chain seq x y z
N THR A 1 27.97 -4.10 10.83
CA THR A 1 27.15 -3.57 11.95
C THR A 1 25.92 -4.43 12.28
N GLN A 2 25.10 -4.88 11.29
CA GLN A 2 23.95 -5.76 11.58
C GLN A 2 24.40 -7.14 12.10
N VAL A 3 25.41 -7.71 11.50
CA VAL A 3 25.99 -9.01 11.86
C VAL A 3 26.56 -9.00 13.29
N THR A 4 27.29 -7.95 13.64
CA THR A 4 27.88 -7.81 14.97
C THR A 4 26.80 -7.78 16.06
N GLY A 5 25.64 -7.18 15.78
CA GLY A 5 24.50 -7.19 16.70
C GLY A 5 23.91 -8.59 16.89
N LEU A 6 23.72 -9.34 15.79
CA LEU A 6 23.20 -10.72 15.84
C LEU A 6 24.19 -11.68 16.55
N GLN A 7 25.48 -11.56 16.29
CA GLN A 7 26.51 -12.41 16.91
C GLN A 7 26.74 -12.12 18.40
N LYS A 8 26.54 -10.89 18.83
CA LYS A 8 26.66 -10.50 20.25
C LYS A 8 25.44 -10.88 21.10
N GLY A 9 24.40 -11.36 20.44
CA GLY A 9 23.09 -11.59 21.06
C GLY A 9 22.25 -10.31 21.07
N ALA A 10 21.04 -10.40 20.54
CA ALA A 10 20.05 -9.34 20.55
C ALA A 10 18.77 -9.86 21.21
N ASP A 11 18.17 -9.06 22.08
CA ASP A 11 16.91 -9.43 22.74
C ASP A 11 15.75 -9.41 21.75
N ILE A 12 15.79 -8.53 20.73
CA ILE A 12 14.78 -8.39 19.68
C ILE A 12 15.48 -8.29 18.33
N VAL A 13 15.05 -9.12 17.37
CA VAL A 13 15.50 -9.09 15.98
C VAL A 13 14.33 -8.71 15.08
N ILE A 14 14.46 -7.62 14.35
CA ILE A 14 13.48 -7.17 13.35
C ILE A 14 14.13 -7.30 11.97
N ALA A 15 13.51 -8.08 11.08
CA ALA A 15 14.05 -8.33 9.75
C ALA A 15 12.96 -8.68 8.74
N THR A 16 13.27 -8.47 7.47
CA THR A 16 12.48 -9.09 6.37
C THR A 16 12.97 -10.52 6.13
N PRO A 17 12.11 -11.44 5.65
CA PRO A 17 12.48 -12.86 5.46
C PRO A 17 13.76 -13.05 4.65
N GLY A 18 13.83 -12.48 3.45
CA GLY A 18 14.99 -12.61 2.58
C GLY A 18 16.28 -12.04 3.17
N ARG A 19 16.19 -10.94 3.95
CA ARG A 19 17.38 -10.38 4.61
C ARG A 19 17.86 -11.26 5.75
N LEU A 20 16.94 -11.81 6.55
CA LEU A 20 17.31 -12.72 7.64
C LEU A 20 17.94 -14.00 7.08
N LEU A 21 17.34 -14.61 6.06
CA LEU A 21 17.90 -15.78 5.38
C LEU A 21 19.30 -15.52 4.82
N SER A 22 19.51 -14.37 4.17
CA SER A 22 20.84 -14.00 3.67
C SER A 22 21.88 -13.98 4.79
N GLN A 23 21.52 -13.49 5.98
CA GLN A 23 22.43 -13.49 7.15
C GLN A 23 22.64 -14.90 7.71
N MET A 24 21.57 -15.70 7.80
CA MET A 24 21.62 -17.09 8.27
C MET A 24 22.49 -18.00 7.39
N ASN A 25 22.56 -17.71 6.08
CA ASN A 25 23.39 -18.47 5.13
C ASN A 25 24.87 -18.14 5.24
N ILE A 26 25.20 -16.96 5.74
CA ILE A 26 26.59 -16.49 5.85
C ILE A 26 27.15 -16.72 7.26
N TYR A 27 26.30 -16.61 8.26
CA TYR A 27 26.70 -16.65 9.65
C TYR A 27 25.91 -17.72 10.42
N ASP A 28 26.62 -18.41 11.31
CA ASP A 28 25.98 -19.29 12.28
C ASP A 28 25.32 -18.43 13.37
N ILE A 29 24.01 -18.31 13.30
CA ILE A 29 23.21 -17.52 14.24
C ILE A 29 22.47 -18.49 15.15
N ASP A 30 22.70 -18.38 16.43
CA ASP A 30 21.99 -19.19 17.43
C ASP A 30 20.60 -18.62 17.70
N PHE A 31 19.57 -19.38 17.33
CA PHE A 31 18.16 -19.07 17.60
C PHE A 31 17.57 -19.89 18.75
N SER A 32 18.38 -20.67 19.48
CA SER A 32 17.90 -21.55 20.54
C SER A 32 17.17 -20.83 21.68
N GLY A 33 17.51 -19.57 21.89
CA GLY A 33 16.87 -18.70 22.89
C GLY A 33 15.59 -17.99 22.47
N VAL A 34 15.11 -18.18 21.22
CA VAL A 34 13.93 -17.47 20.72
C VAL A 34 12.66 -18.03 21.39
N LYS A 35 11.98 -17.16 22.15
CA LYS A 35 10.72 -17.46 22.85
C LYS A 35 9.49 -16.97 22.10
N TYR A 36 9.62 -15.92 21.31
CA TYR A 36 8.53 -15.28 20.57
C TYR A 36 8.91 -15.14 19.11
N PHE A 37 8.02 -15.56 18.24
CA PHE A 37 8.12 -15.32 16.79
C PHE A 37 6.89 -14.56 16.33
N VAL A 38 7.09 -13.38 15.78
CA VAL A 38 6.03 -12.51 15.28
C VAL A 38 6.15 -12.40 13.77
N LEU A 39 5.07 -12.72 13.07
CA LEU A 39 4.93 -12.55 11.63
C LEU A 39 3.88 -11.47 11.39
N ASP A 40 4.32 -10.32 10.91
CA ASP A 40 3.46 -9.18 10.62
C ASP A 40 3.23 -9.05 9.11
N GLU A 41 2.06 -8.57 8.70
CA GLU A 41 1.62 -8.50 7.29
C GLU A 41 1.83 -9.84 6.54
N ALA A 42 1.39 -10.95 7.13
CA ALA A 42 1.66 -12.30 6.61
C ALA A 42 1.09 -12.54 5.20
N ASP A 43 -0.09 -12.02 4.90
CA ASP A 43 -0.71 -12.07 3.57
C ASP A 43 0.20 -11.41 2.52
N ARG A 44 0.74 -10.25 2.84
CA ARG A 44 1.65 -9.53 1.96
C ARG A 44 2.96 -10.29 1.71
N MET A 45 3.51 -10.90 2.75
CA MET A 45 4.74 -11.69 2.58
C MET A 45 4.50 -12.88 1.64
N LEU A 46 3.31 -13.51 1.71
CA LEU A 46 2.96 -14.58 0.79
C LEU A 46 2.75 -14.10 -0.64
N ASP A 47 2.10 -12.95 -0.82
CA ASP A 47 1.91 -12.34 -2.15
C ASP A 47 3.25 -11.98 -2.82
N MET A 48 4.25 -11.64 -2.02
CA MET A 48 5.62 -11.41 -2.47
C MET A 48 6.43 -12.70 -2.70
N GLY A 49 5.85 -13.87 -2.43
CA GLY A 49 6.49 -15.17 -2.65
C GLY A 49 7.42 -15.63 -1.53
N PHE A 50 7.37 -15.04 -0.34
CA PHE A 50 8.27 -15.38 0.78
C PHE A 50 7.85 -16.62 1.58
N TYR A 51 6.92 -17.45 1.08
CA TYR A 51 6.47 -18.63 1.81
C TYR A 51 7.62 -19.57 2.20
N ASP A 52 8.44 -19.95 1.25
CA ASP A 52 9.56 -20.89 1.46
C ASP A 52 10.63 -20.29 2.36
N ASP A 53 10.88 -19.00 2.22
CA ASP A 53 11.79 -18.25 3.07
C ASP A 53 11.35 -18.27 4.53
N ILE A 54 10.08 -17.98 4.76
CA ILE A 54 9.48 -18.00 6.10
C ILE A 54 9.56 -19.39 6.69
N MET A 55 9.20 -20.43 5.93
CA MET A 55 9.27 -21.82 6.40
C MET A 55 10.69 -22.25 6.75
N THR A 56 11.68 -21.81 5.97
CA THR A 56 13.11 -22.07 6.23
C THR A 56 13.54 -21.42 7.55
N ILE A 57 13.13 -20.17 7.81
CA ILE A 57 13.41 -19.49 9.09
C ILE A 57 12.72 -20.23 10.24
N VAL A 58 11.45 -20.52 10.10
CA VAL A 58 10.64 -21.18 11.13
C VAL A 58 11.24 -22.54 11.55
N ASN A 59 11.76 -23.30 10.61
CA ASN A 59 12.41 -24.58 10.86
C ASN A 59 13.71 -24.49 11.67
N LYS A 60 14.32 -23.29 11.75
CA LYS A 60 15.52 -23.04 12.56
C LYS A 60 15.17 -22.55 13.97
N LEU A 61 13.93 -22.17 14.21
CA LEU A 61 13.48 -21.68 15.50
C LEU A 61 13.10 -22.84 16.46
N PRO A 62 13.22 -22.66 17.78
CA PRO A 62 12.73 -23.63 18.75
C PRO A 62 11.27 -23.99 18.53
N LYS A 63 10.93 -25.25 18.75
CA LYS A 63 9.51 -25.69 18.71
C LYS A 63 8.70 -25.13 19.86
N ASP A 64 9.33 -25.00 21.01
CA ASP A 64 8.73 -24.41 22.22
C ASP A 64 8.90 -22.90 22.19
N ARG A 65 8.03 -22.28 21.39
CA ARG A 65 7.95 -20.82 21.26
C ARG A 65 6.50 -20.39 21.13
N GLN A 66 6.19 -19.16 21.49
CA GLN A 66 4.93 -18.54 21.12
C GLN A 66 5.04 -17.93 19.73
N THR A 67 4.13 -18.32 18.83
CA THR A 67 4.04 -17.73 17.49
C THR A 67 2.82 -16.82 17.42
N ILE A 68 3.02 -15.59 16.97
CA ILE A 68 1.98 -14.58 16.78
C ILE A 68 1.99 -14.19 15.31
N MET A 69 0.81 -14.16 14.69
CA MET A 69 0.67 -13.79 13.28
C MET A 69 -0.36 -12.68 13.12
N PHE A 70 0.03 -11.62 12.46
CA PHE A 70 -0.86 -10.55 12.02
C PHE A 70 -1.03 -10.61 10.50
N SER A 71 -2.27 -10.49 10.06
CA SER A 71 -2.62 -10.47 8.64
C SER A 71 -3.89 -9.68 8.44
N ALA A 72 -3.94 -8.83 7.42
CA ALA A 72 -5.17 -8.10 7.08
C ALA A 72 -6.22 -9.03 6.47
N THR A 73 -5.78 -10.07 5.76
CA THR A 73 -6.65 -11.05 5.10
C THR A 73 -6.30 -12.48 5.53
N MET A 74 -7.28 -13.38 5.44
CA MET A 74 -7.09 -14.79 5.81
C MET A 74 -7.50 -15.76 4.67
N PRO A 75 -6.90 -15.62 3.46
CA PRO A 75 -7.14 -16.56 2.36
C PRO A 75 -6.61 -17.96 2.70
N THR A 76 -6.92 -18.93 1.85
CA THR A 76 -6.60 -20.34 2.10
C THR A 76 -5.11 -20.61 2.31
N ASN A 77 -4.24 -19.91 1.58
CA ASN A 77 -2.79 -20.03 1.72
C ASN A 77 -2.28 -19.53 3.07
N ILE A 78 -2.80 -18.41 3.58
CA ILE A 78 -2.49 -17.88 4.92
C ILE A 78 -2.97 -18.84 5.99
N ARG A 79 -4.18 -19.37 5.88
CA ARG A 79 -4.71 -20.40 6.82
C ARG A 79 -3.85 -21.65 6.83
N LYS A 80 -3.34 -22.10 5.67
CA LYS A 80 -2.41 -23.23 5.58
C LYS A 80 -1.10 -22.94 6.30
N MET A 81 -0.52 -21.75 6.07
CA MET A 81 0.70 -21.34 6.75
C MET A 81 0.50 -21.24 8.26
N ALA A 82 -0.57 -20.61 8.72
CA ALA A 82 -0.89 -20.51 10.15
C ALA A 82 -0.94 -21.91 10.81
N LYS A 83 -1.62 -22.88 10.18
CA LYS A 83 -1.67 -24.27 10.65
C LYS A 83 -0.30 -24.96 10.69
N ALA A 84 0.60 -24.59 9.79
CA ALA A 84 1.94 -25.17 9.72
C ALA A 84 2.90 -24.64 10.80
N ILE A 85 2.75 -23.36 11.18
CA ILE A 85 3.72 -22.68 12.05
C ILE A 85 3.22 -22.42 13.47
N MET A 86 1.90 -22.51 13.72
CA MET A 86 1.29 -22.22 15.02
C MET A 86 0.74 -23.49 15.67
N GLN A 87 0.77 -23.52 16.99
CA GLN A 87 0.21 -24.59 17.81
C GLN A 87 -1.01 -24.06 18.56
N HIS A 88 -2.19 -24.67 18.29
CA HIS A 88 -3.45 -24.29 18.93
C HIS A 88 -3.71 -22.77 18.96
N PRO A 89 -3.64 -22.05 17.80
CA PRO A 89 -3.78 -20.62 17.80
C PRO A 89 -5.16 -20.18 18.24
N VAL A 90 -5.22 -19.09 19.01
CA VAL A 90 -6.44 -18.34 19.24
C VAL A 90 -6.58 -17.35 18.10
N GLU A 91 -7.67 -17.44 17.35
CA GLU A 91 -7.96 -16.51 16.26
C GLU A 91 -8.79 -15.34 16.81
N VAL A 92 -8.25 -14.13 16.71
CA VAL A 92 -8.97 -12.90 17.01
C VAL A 92 -9.23 -12.19 15.69
N GLN A 93 -10.49 -12.18 15.28
CA GLN A 93 -10.90 -11.50 14.06
C GLN A 93 -11.45 -10.12 14.41
N ILE A 94 -10.71 -9.09 14.06
CA ILE A 94 -11.19 -7.71 14.08
C ILE A 94 -11.93 -7.49 12.76
N ALA A 95 -13.18 -7.03 12.82
CA ALA A 95 -13.90 -6.67 11.60
C ALA A 95 -13.02 -5.71 10.78
N ILE A 96 -12.89 -6.00 9.47
CA ILE A 96 -12.11 -5.15 8.56
C ILE A 96 -12.62 -3.73 8.75
N SER A 97 -11.76 -2.85 9.19
CA SER A 97 -12.13 -1.47 9.47
C SER A 97 -12.65 -0.86 8.18
N ARG A 98 -13.94 -0.54 8.14
CA ARG A 98 -14.46 0.31 7.07
C ARG A 98 -13.65 1.60 7.12
N PRO A 99 -13.34 2.20 5.96
CA PRO A 99 -12.69 3.50 5.97
C PRO A 99 -13.45 4.44 6.91
N PRO A 100 -12.76 5.29 7.67
CA PRO A 100 -13.43 6.27 8.51
C PRO A 100 -14.48 7.03 7.70
N GLU A 101 -15.66 7.24 8.27
CA GLU A 101 -16.74 8.01 7.64
C GLU A 101 -16.33 9.46 7.31
N SER A 102 -15.28 9.93 7.96
CA SER A 102 -14.64 11.22 7.70
C SER A 102 -13.96 11.33 6.32
N ILE A 103 -13.75 10.19 5.62
CA ILE A 103 -13.17 10.20 4.27
C ILE A 103 -14.27 10.40 3.23
N ASN A 104 -14.22 11.55 2.55
CA ASN A 104 -15.09 11.81 1.40
C ASN A 104 -14.58 11.04 0.17
N GLN A 105 -15.23 9.92 -0.13
CA GLN A 105 -14.85 9.03 -1.23
C GLN A 105 -15.63 9.42 -2.48
N ARG A 106 -14.90 9.65 -3.58
CA ARG A 106 -15.46 9.97 -4.89
C ARG A 106 -14.82 9.15 -5.99
N ALA A 107 -15.52 8.96 -7.10
CA ALA A 107 -14.98 8.29 -8.28
C ALA A 107 -15.31 9.08 -9.55
N ALA A 108 -14.41 9.04 -10.52
CA ALA A 108 -14.63 9.59 -11.85
C ALA A 108 -14.55 8.47 -12.88
N ASP A 109 -15.64 8.23 -13.62
CA ASP A 109 -15.62 7.34 -14.77
C ASP A 109 -14.89 8.05 -15.92
N ILE A 110 -13.77 7.48 -16.39
CA ILE A 110 -12.82 8.20 -17.24
C ILE A 110 -12.08 7.23 -18.18
N TYR A 111 -11.82 7.63 -19.42
CA TYR A 111 -10.93 6.87 -20.28
C TYR A 111 -9.46 7.01 -19.86
N GLU A 112 -8.69 5.97 -20.10
CA GLU A 112 -7.26 5.97 -19.74
C GLU A 112 -6.50 7.18 -20.35
N THR A 113 -6.85 7.57 -21.56
CA THR A 113 -6.26 8.71 -22.27
C THR A 113 -6.55 10.06 -21.63
N GLN A 114 -7.67 10.18 -20.89
CA GLN A 114 -8.09 11.42 -20.23
C GLN A 114 -7.50 11.61 -18.83
N LYS A 115 -6.99 10.54 -18.19
CA LYS A 115 -6.55 10.57 -16.78
C LYS A 115 -5.49 11.62 -16.51
N ASN A 116 -4.50 11.78 -17.39
CA ASN A 116 -3.43 12.77 -17.21
C ASN A 116 -3.94 14.19 -17.23
N ASP A 117 -4.84 14.51 -18.16
CA ASP A 117 -5.39 15.84 -18.31
C ASP A 117 -6.36 16.16 -17.16
N TYR A 118 -7.13 15.17 -16.72
CA TYR A 118 -7.95 15.29 -15.52
C TYR A 118 -7.12 15.65 -14.27
N LEU A 119 -6.00 14.95 -14.06
CA LEU A 119 -5.11 15.24 -12.92
C LEU A 119 -4.53 16.65 -12.99
N LYS A 120 -4.11 17.10 -14.18
CA LYS A 120 -3.57 18.46 -14.36
C LYS A 120 -4.60 19.53 -14.01
N LEU A 121 -5.84 19.36 -14.46
CA LEU A 121 -6.93 20.28 -14.14
C LEU A 121 -7.22 20.25 -12.63
N LEU A 122 -7.44 19.07 -12.05
CA LEU A 122 -7.76 18.91 -10.64
C LEU A 122 -6.70 19.53 -9.71
N LEU A 123 -5.42 19.28 -9.99
CA LEU A 123 -4.32 19.77 -9.17
C LEU A 123 -4.09 21.28 -9.31
N LYS A 124 -4.27 21.82 -10.52
CA LYS A 124 -4.15 23.29 -10.75
C LYS A 124 -5.30 24.06 -10.13
N GLU A 125 -6.53 23.62 -10.32
CA GLU A 125 -7.71 24.33 -9.82
C GLU A 125 -7.74 24.41 -8.29
N ARG A 126 -7.28 23.35 -7.62
CA ARG A 126 -7.37 23.27 -6.16
C ARG A 126 -6.14 23.81 -5.42
N GLY A 127 -5.02 24.04 -6.11
CA GLY A 127 -3.77 24.50 -5.47
C GLY A 127 -3.33 23.59 -4.31
N LEU A 128 -3.65 22.29 -4.40
CA LEU A 128 -3.47 21.35 -3.31
C LEU A 128 -2.01 21.00 -3.10
N LYS A 129 -1.63 20.95 -1.84
CA LYS A 129 -0.35 20.44 -1.36
C LYS A 129 -0.55 19.12 -0.61
N LYS A 130 0.51 18.32 -0.55
CA LYS A 130 0.49 16.99 0.09
C LYS A 130 -0.55 16.04 -0.51
N VAL A 131 -0.49 15.81 -1.81
CA VAL A 131 -1.32 14.85 -2.53
C VAL A 131 -0.55 13.56 -2.76
N ILE A 132 -1.18 12.40 -2.51
CA ILE A 132 -0.63 11.11 -2.94
C ILE A 132 -1.43 10.58 -4.13
N ILE A 133 -0.72 10.14 -5.17
CA ILE A 133 -1.29 9.49 -6.34
C ILE A 133 -0.78 8.05 -6.42
N PHE A 134 -1.69 7.10 -6.30
CA PHE A 134 -1.39 5.67 -6.41
C PHE A 134 -1.50 5.18 -7.84
N VAL A 135 -0.44 4.52 -8.31
CA VAL A 135 -0.31 4.00 -9.68
C VAL A 135 0.13 2.54 -9.63
N GLY A 136 -0.46 1.68 -10.44
CA GLY A 136 -0.25 0.23 -10.38
C GLY A 136 1.12 -0.26 -10.86
N LYS A 137 1.84 0.53 -11.69
CA LYS A 137 3.11 0.10 -12.30
C LYS A 137 4.20 1.16 -12.15
N LYS A 138 5.42 0.74 -11.78
CA LYS A 138 6.57 1.65 -11.63
C LYS A 138 6.88 2.48 -12.87
N GLN A 139 6.74 1.91 -14.06
CA GLN A 139 6.97 2.64 -15.31
C GLN A 139 5.99 3.80 -15.46
N LYS A 140 4.71 3.55 -15.18
CA LYS A 140 3.65 4.56 -15.22
C LYS A 140 3.84 5.65 -14.15
N VAL A 141 4.40 5.29 -12.97
CA VAL A 141 4.81 6.26 -11.94
C VAL A 141 5.84 7.25 -12.51
N LYS A 142 6.89 6.75 -13.19
CA LYS A 142 7.93 7.59 -13.81
C LYS A 142 7.36 8.51 -14.89
N GLU A 143 6.51 7.97 -15.75
CA GLU A 143 5.86 8.70 -16.85
C GLU A 143 4.93 9.80 -16.33
N LEU A 144 4.05 9.46 -15.38
CA LEU A 144 3.13 10.42 -14.78
C LEU A 144 3.88 11.53 -14.03
N THR A 145 4.89 11.17 -13.23
CA THR A 145 5.70 12.17 -12.51
C THR A 145 6.36 13.16 -13.50
N ARG A 146 6.90 12.64 -14.60
CA ARG A 146 7.49 13.51 -15.65
C ARG A 146 6.44 14.42 -16.29
N ALA A 147 5.26 13.89 -16.59
CA ALA A 147 4.16 14.65 -17.17
C ALA A 147 3.65 15.77 -16.23
N LEU A 148 3.54 15.50 -14.93
CA LEU A 148 3.15 16.49 -13.93
C LEU A 148 4.20 17.60 -13.81
N ARG A 149 5.48 17.25 -13.73
CA ARG A 149 6.58 18.22 -13.66
C ARG A 149 6.68 19.09 -14.89
N ALA A 150 6.46 18.55 -16.09
CA ALA A 150 6.41 19.30 -17.33
C ALA A 150 5.27 20.36 -17.35
N ASN A 151 4.25 20.17 -16.48
CA ASN A 151 3.16 21.11 -16.29
C ASN A 151 3.30 21.98 -15.02
N HIS A 152 4.54 22.14 -14.52
CA HIS A 152 4.89 22.96 -13.36
C HIS A 152 4.23 22.48 -12.04
N ILE A 153 3.90 21.20 -11.92
CA ILE A 153 3.44 20.59 -10.67
C ILE A 153 4.65 19.94 -10.01
N ASP A 154 4.95 20.32 -8.77
CA ASP A 154 6.07 19.74 -8.03
C ASP A 154 5.72 18.32 -7.56
N ALA A 155 6.14 17.34 -8.36
CA ALA A 155 5.87 15.92 -8.15
C ALA A 155 7.16 15.10 -8.02
N ARG A 156 7.14 14.10 -7.13
CA ARG A 156 8.20 13.12 -6.94
C ARG A 156 7.67 11.71 -7.12
N ALA A 157 8.51 10.85 -7.71
CA ALA A 157 8.22 9.44 -7.89
C ALA A 157 8.68 8.62 -6.69
N MET A 158 7.87 7.61 -6.30
CA MET A 158 8.21 6.65 -5.26
C MET A 158 7.93 5.24 -5.77
N HIS A 159 8.98 4.48 -6.08
CA HIS A 159 8.89 3.12 -6.64
C HIS A 159 10.07 2.24 -6.21
N SER A 160 9.99 0.96 -6.51
CA SER A 160 10.95 -0.06 -6.05
C SER A 160 12.39 0.12 -6.56
N ASP A 161 12.60 0.85 -7.65
CA ASP A 161 13.93 1.07 -8.22
C ASP A 161 14.74 2.13 -7.45
N LEU A 162 14.11 2.92 -6.56
CA LEU A 162 14.81 3.87 -5.73
C LEU A 162 15.58 3.16 -4.62
N GLU A 163 16.80 3.58 -4.34
CA GLU A 163 17.54 3.17 -3.17
C GLU A 163 16.87 3.65 -1.88
N GLN A 164 17.14 2.99 -0.75
CA GLN A 164 16.50 3.36 0.53
C GLN A 164 16.77 4.82 0.90
N LYS A 165 17.99 5.30 0.69
CA LYS A 165 18.36 6.69 0.95
C LYS A 165 17.51 7.68 0.13
N GLU A 166 17.32 7.39 -1.16
CA GLU A 166 16.50 8.23 -2.04
C GLU A 166 15.03 8.24 -1.59
N ARG A 167 14.51 7.08 -1.15
CA ARG A 167 13.15 6.99 -0.60
C ARG A 167 12.99 7.86 0.64
N ASP A 168 13.96 7.78 1.56
CA ASP A 168 13.96 8.55 2.80
C ASP A 168 14.01 10.06 2.52
N GLU A 169 14.81 10.49 1.54
CA GLU A 169 14.89 11.89 1.09
C GLU A 169 13.56 12.37 0.49
N VAL A 170 12.97 11.60 -0.43
CA VAL A 170 11.67 11.93 -1.05
C VAL A 170 10.58 12.04 0.02
N MET A 171 10.57 11.11 0.97
CA MET A 171 9.60 11.11 2.07
C MET A 171 9.78 12.31 2.99
N LEU A 172 11.01 12.64 3.32
CA LEU A 172 11.32 13.81 4.16
C LEU A 172 10.88 15.10 3.47
N ASP A 173 11.18 15.26 2.18
CA ASP A 173 10.78 16.44 1.40
C ASP A 173 9.24 16.54 1.28
N PHE A 174 8.54 15.42 1.10
CA PHE A 174 7.08 15.39 1.06
C PHE A 174 6.46 15.74 2.42
N ARG A 175 6.98 15.18 3.52
CA ARG A 175 6.52 15.52 4.89
C ARG A 175 6.68 16.99 5.20
N ASN A 176 7.83 17.57 4.81
CA ASN A 176 8.16 18.96 5.05
C ASN A 176 7.44 19.94 4.10
N GLY A 177 6.60 19.42 3.18
CA GLY A 177 5.85 20.25 2.23
C GLY A 177 6.71 20.92 1.14
N LYS A 178 7.94 20.41 0.92
CA LYS A 178 8.79 20.83 -0.20
C LYS A 178 8.36 20.20 -1.54
N VAL A 179 7.58 19.12 -1.47
CA VAL A 179 7.01 18.41 -2.61
C VAL A 179 5.51 18.40 -2.44
N ASP A 180 4.78 18.83 -3.47
CA ASP A 180 3.33 18.95 -3.41
C ASP A 180 2.63 17.61 -3.72
N VAL A 181 3.21 16.81 -4.63
CA VAL A 181 2.59 15.56 -5.11
C VAL A 181 3.56 14.38 -5.04
N LEU A 182 3.16 13.33 -4.38
CA LEU A 182 3.87 12.05 -4.36
C LEU A 182 3.16 11.05 -5.28
N VAL A 183 3.85 10.57 -6.32
CA VAL A 183 3.34 9.52 -7.21
C VAL A 183 3.99 8.19 -6.82
N ALA A 184 3.20 7.21 -6.37
CA ALA A 184 3.74 6.01 -5.75
C ALA A 184 3.06 4.72 -6.21
N THR A 185 3.79 3.59 -6.12
CA THR A 185 3.21 2.25 -6.19
C THR A 185 2.83 1.75 -4.78
N ASP A 186 1.91 0.79 -4.69
CA ASP A 186 1.46 0.21 -3.41
C ASP A 186 2.61 -0.36 -2.57
N ILE A 187 3.56 -1.05 -3.22
CA ILE A 187 4.66 -1.75 -2.53
C ILE A 187 5.49 -0.79 -1.68
N VAL A 188 5.65 0.44 -2.14
CA VAL A 188 6.50 1.43 -1.46
C VAL A 188 5.70 2.33 -0.53
N SER A 189 4.43 2.50 -0.83
CA SER A 189 3.54 3.37 -0.04
C SER A 189 3.04 2.75 1.26
N ARG A 190 3.06 1.42 1.36
CA ARG A 190 2.82 0.69 2.61
C ARG A 190 4.04 0.80 3.51
N GLY A 191 4.12 1.66 4.41
CA GLY A 191 5.28 2.04 5.22
C GLY A 191 5.56 3.52 5.12
N ILE A 192 4.78 4.22 4.30
CA ILE A 192 4.70 5.66 4.35
C ILE A 192 3.99 6.03 5.65
N ASP A 193 4.78 6.39 6.65
CA ASP A 193 4.30 7.00 7.88
C ASP A 193 4.04 8.50 7.61
N VAL A 194 3.09 8.79 6.73
CA VAL A 194 2.57 10.13 6.49
C VAL A 194 1.07 10.06 6.64
N ASP A 195 0.63 10.70 7.67
CA ASP A 195 -0.77 10.92 7.97
C ASP A 195 -1.17 12.35 7.59
N ASP A 196 -2.44 12.62 7.63
CA ASP A 196 -2.99 13.97 7.38
C ASP A 196 -2.82 14.45 5.93
N ILE A 197 -3.03 13.54 4.99
CA ILE A 197 -3.00 13.85 3.57
C ILE A 197 -4.38 14.36 3.14
N PRO A 198 -4.49 15.60 2.65
CA PRO A 198 -5.79 16.16 2.27
C PRO A 198 -6.48 15.41 1.14
N LEU A 199 -5.69 14.90 0.19
CA LEU A 199 -6.21 14.21 -1.00
C LEU A 199 -5.37 12.98 -1.35
N VAL A 200 -6.04 11.85 -1.47
CA VAL A 200 -5.51 10.62 -2.06
C VAL A 200 -6.17 10.39 -3.41
N ILE A 201 -5.39 10.12 -4.44
CA ILE A 201 -5.89 9.79 -5.78
C ILE A 201 -5.47 8.37 -6.14
N ASN A 202 -6.44 7.51 -6.41
CA ASN A 202 -6.20 6.24 -7.05
C ASN A 202 -6.24 6.46 -8.58
N TYR A 203 -5.08 6.66 -9.19
CA TYR A 203 -4.96 6.77 -10.64
C TYR A 203 -5.31 5.46 -11.35
N ASP A 204 -4.83 4.35 -10.78
CA ASP A 204 -5.27 3.00 -11.14
C ASP A 204 -6.07 2.41 -9.98
N VAL A 205 -7.22 1.79 -10.29
CA VAL A 205 -8.03 1.09 -9.30
C VAL A 205 -7.23 -0.09 -8.73
N PRO A 206 -7.12 -0.24 -7.41
CA PRO A 206 -6.46 -1.40 -6.83
C PRO A 206 -7.26 -2.67 -7.14
N ARG A 207 -6.55 -3.79 -7.28
CA ARG A 207 -7.18 -5.08 -7.59
C ARG A 207 -7.93 -5.67 -6.41
N ASP A 208 -7.46 -5.35 -5.20
CA ASP A 208 -8.01 -5.83 -3.95
C ASP A 208 -8.63 -4.67 -3.15
N ALA A 209 -9.76 -4.95 -2.51
CA ALA A 209 -10.50 -3.93 -1.79
C ALA A 209 -9.78 -3.47 -0.51
N GLU A 210 -8.99 -4.35 0.10
CA GLU A 210 -8.16 -4.03 1.25
C GLU A 210 -7.09 -2.99 0.88
N ASP A 211 -6.47 -3.12 -0.31
CA ASP A 211 -5.52 -2.12 -0.80
C ASP A 211 -6.18 -0.75 -0.96
N TYR A 212 -7.43 -0.73 -1.43
CA TYR A 212 -8.21 0.49 -1.49
C TYR A 212 -8.34 1.15 -0.12
N VAL A 213 -8.73 0.39 0.90
CA VAL A 213 -8.88 0.89 2.28
C VAL A 213 -7.55 1.40 2.81
N HIS A 214 -6.47 0.67 2.59
CA HIS A 214 -5.11 1.07 3.01
C HIS A 214 -4.63 2.35 2.32
N ARG A 215 -4.93 2.52 1.02
CA ARG A 215 -4.56 3.74 0.29
C ARG A 215 -5.33 4.94 0.81
N ILE A 216 -6.65 4.87 0.89
CA ILE A 216 -7.46 5.99 1.35
C ILE A 216 -7.30 6.25 2.85
N GLY A 217 -6.89 5.25 3.63
CA GLY A 217 -6.55 5.41 5.04
C GLY A 217 -5.32 6.29 5.30
N ARG A 218 -4.63 6.79 4.26
CA ARG A 218 -3.59 7.82 4.37
C ARG A 218 -4.18 9.22 4.52
N THR A 219 -5.44 9.39 4.19
CA THR A 219 -6.19 10.62 4.42
C THR A 219 -7.08 10.45 5.65
N ALA A 220 -7.36 11.53 6.34
CA ALA A 220 -8.20 11.63 7.54
C ALA A 220 -7.72 10.82 8.76
N ARG A 221 -7.13 11.49 9.74
CA ARG A 221 -7.06 11.02 11.14
C ARG A 221 -7.78 12.00 12.06
N ALA A 222 -8.51 11.43 13.02
CA ALA A 222 -9.17 12.01 14.20
C ALA A 222 -10.11 13.20 13.96
N GLU A 223 -9.71 14.30 13.33
CA GLU A 223 -10.53 15.52 13.24
C GLU A 223 -10.60 16.15 11.84
N ASN A 224 -9.73 15.74 10.91
CA ASN A 224 -9.65 16.31 9.56
C ASN A 224 -10.44 15.49 8.55
N LYS A 225 -11.28 16.16 7.75
CA LYS A 225 -11.98 15.56 6.61
C LYS A 225 -10.97 15.32 5.48
N GLY A 226 -10.76 14.06 5.12
CA GLY A 226 -9.94 13.69 3.98
C GLY A 226 -10.76 13.43 2.73
N GLU A 227 -10.15 13.57 1.56
CA GLU A 227 -10.78 13.24 0.29
C GLU A 227 -10.01 12.12 -0.43
N ALA A 228 -10.74 11.19 -1.02
CA ALA A 228 -10.20 10.16 -1.88
C ALA A 228 -10.92 10.17 -3.23
N ILE A 229 -10.18 10.28 -4.33
CA ILE A 229 -10.72 10.27 -5.69
C ILE A 229 -10.15 9.06 -6.42
N THR A 230 -11.02 8.26 -7.03
CA THR A 230 -10.63 7.07 -7.80
C THR A 230 -10.98 7.27 -9.29
N LEU A 231 -9.99 7.12 -10.16
CA LEU A 231 -10.17 7.22 -11.60
C LEU A 231 -10.50 5.83 -12.16
N VAL A 232 -11.74 5.65 -12.59
CA VAL A 232 -12.26 4.33 -12.99
C VAL A 232 -12.33 4.27 -14.52
N SER A 233 -11.39 3.54 -15.12
CA SER A 233 -11.45 3.24 -16.55
C SER A 233 -12.44 2.08 -16.83
N PRO A 234 -12.92 1.92 -18.08
CA PRO A 234 -13.77 0.78 -18.42
C PRO A 234 -13.14 -0.58 -18.05
N GLU A 235 -11.81 -0.71 -18.21
CA GLU A 235 -11.07 -1.92 -17.88
C GLU A 235 -11.03 -2.17 -16.37
N ASP A 236 -11.05 -1.12 -15.56
CA ASP A 236 -10.93 -1.19 -14.10
C ASP A 236 -12.29 -1.34 -13.41
N LYS A 237 -13.41 -1.16 -14.11
CA LYS A 237 -14.77 -1.14 -13.56
C LYS A 237 -15.08 -2.39 -12.73
N ARG A 238 -14.63 -3.58 -13.19
CA ARG A 238 -14.81 -4.84 -12.46
C ARG A 238 -14.16 -4.85 -11.08
N PHE A 239 -12.99 -4.23 -10.95
CA PHE A 239 -12.26 -4.12 -9.66
C PHE A 239 -12.94 -3.10 -8.76
N PHE A 240 -13.38 -1.98 -9.34
CA PHE A 240 -14.09 -0.95 -8.59
C PHE A 240 -15.44 -1.46 -8.04
N ASN A 241 -16.19 -2.24 -8.82
CA ASN A 241 -17.41 -2.89 -8.35
C ASN A 241 -17.15 -3.87 -7.17
N LYS A 242 -15.99 -4.56 -7.16
CA LYS A 242 -15.61 -5.40 -6.00
C LYS A 242 -15.36 -4.54 -4.76
N ILE A 243 -14.73 -3.38 -4.92
CA ILE A 243 -14.48 -2.43 -3.82
C ILE A 243 -15.82 -1.94 -3.26
N GLU A 244 -16.76 -1.49 -4.09
CA GLU A 244 -18.08 -1.02 -3.63
C GLU A 244 -18.86 -2.12 -2.90
N ARG A 245 -18.82 -3.37 -3.40
CA ARG A 245 -19.43 -4.53 -2.72
C ARG A 245 -18.77 -4.80 -1.37
N PHE A 246 -17.45 -4.74 -1.29
CA PHE A 246 -16.72 -4.93 -0.05
C PHE A 246 -17.05 -3.85 1.00
N LEU A 247 -17.13 -2.59 0.56
CA LEU A 247 -17.50 -1.47 1.41
C LEU A 247 -18.99 -1.46 1.77
N GLN A 248 -19.81 -2.24 1.07
CA GLN A 248 -21.28 -2.19 1.15
C GLN A 248 -21.80 -0.76 0.94
N LYS A 249 -21.15 -0.02 0.06
CA LYS A 249 -21.44 1.40 -0.21
C LYS A 249 -21.19 1.71 -1.67
N THR A 250 -22.10 2.41 -2.31
CA THR A 250 -21.87 3.03 -3.61
C THR A 250 -21.07 4.32 -3.41
N ILE A 251 -20.01 4.50 -4.19
CA ILE A 251 -19.17 5.69 -4.12
C ILE A 251 -19.68 6.72 -5.12
N ASP A 252 -19.85 7.96 -4.66
CA ASP A 252 -20.38 9.05 -5.47
C ASP A 252 -19.53 9.31 -6.72
N ARG A 253 -20.19 9.43 -7.87
CA ARG A 253 -19.53 9.76 -9.14
C ARG A 253 -19.42 11.26 -9.30
N VAL A 254 -18.21 11.74 -9.63
CA VAL A 254 -18.00 13.13 -10.02
C VAL A 254 -18.04 13.26 -11.53
N PRO A 255 -18.71 14.26 -12.08
CA PRO A 255 -18.71 14.50 -13.52
C PRO A 255 -17.31 14.92 -13.97
N LEU A 256 -16.95 14.55 -15.21
CA LEU A 256 -15.73 15.04 -15.82
C LEU A 256 -15.89 16.51 -16.22
N PRO A 257 -14.83 17.33 -16.11
CA PRO A 257 -14.79 18.65 -16.71
C PRO A 257 -15.12 18.58 -18.20
N ALA A 258 -15.95 19.53 -18.69
CA ALA A 258 -16.39 19.54 -20.07
C ALA A 258 -15.24 19.57 -21.08
N GLU A 259 -14.11 20.16 -20.71
CA GLU A 259 -12.89 20.26 -21.50
C GLU A 259 -12.27 18.90 -21.86
N LEU A 260 -12.55 17.86 -21.07
CA LEU A 260 -12.03 16.51 -21.28
C LEU A 260 -12.88 15.65 -22.21
N GLY A 261 -14.04 16.17 -22.65
CA GLY A 261 -14.96 15.45 -23.49
C GLY A 261 -15.86 14.47 -22.71
N ALA A 262 -16.50 13.54 -23.43
CA ALA A 262 -17.45 12.60 -22.84
C ALA A 262 -16.78 11.58 -21.93
N ALA A 263 -17.42 11.28 -20.80
CA ALA A 263 -17.06 10.16 -19.94
C ALA A 263 -17.44 8.82 -20.62
N PRO A 264 -16.82 7.70 -20.22
CA PRO A 264 -17.27 6.37 -20.61
C PRO A 264 -18.73 6.15 -20.23
N ASP A 265 -19.48 5.50 -21.11
CA ASP A 265 -20.87 5.18 -20.82
C ASP A 265 -20.94 4.19 -19.65
N SER A 266 -21.63 4.57 -18.58
CA SER A 266 -21.76 3.75 -17.38
C SER A 266 -22.57 2.46 -17.60
N SER A 267 -23.31 2.38 -18.73
CA SER A 267 -24.19 1.26 -19.07
C SER A 267 -23.51 0.09 -19.80
N VAL A 268 -22.28 0.27 -20.30
CA VAL A 268 -21.59 -0.74 -21.12
C VAL A 268 -20.62 -1.57 -20.27
N CYS A 269 -21.13 -2.40 -19.38
CA CYS A 269 -20.47 -3.61 -18.83
C CYS A 269 -21.37 -4.23 -17.75
N SER A 270 -22.40 -4.91 -18.21
CA SER A 270 -23.15 -5.90 -17.40
C SER A 270 -22.43 -7.23 -17.45
#